data_e310071ad9f985a9ba920f1ed3b99e8b
#
_entry.id   e310071ad9f985a9ba920f1ed3b99e8b
#
_cell.length_a   1.000
_cell.length_b   1.000
_cell.length_c   1.000
_cell.angle_alpha   90.00
_cell.angle_beta   90.00
_cell.angle_gamma   90.00
#
_symmetry.space_group_name_H-M   'P 1'
#
loop_
_entity.id
_entity.type
_entity.pdbx_description
1 polymer ?
#
loop_
_entity_poly.entity_id
_entity_poly.type
_entity_poly.pdbx_seq_one_letter_code
_entity_poly.pdbx_strand_id
1 'polypeptide(L)'
;MKLLIFITPKEFRDESVARFKLFLDRWNVENKITSYSKKECTGNHGAVYTPDINTGKVSADDYDGIVLVDGKGIESYKIYEFRPLLDLMLAFNAKKKAIIAVGNAVKVPARANIIKNKKIAVNDEETKRLVQLFHGIVSEQGVEIADNLVTVSSYIEIDSVMPQILQSMGVM
;
A
#
# COMPACT_ATOMS: atom_id res chain seq x y z
N MET A 1 -6.43 -16.99 1.34
CA MET A 1 -6.32 -15.52 1.27
C MET A 1 -4.92 -15.10 1.67
N LYS A 2 -4.24 -14.38 0.80
CA LYS A 2 -2.85 -14.02 0.98
C LYS A 2 -2.58 -12.59 0.50
N LEU A 3 -2.08 -11.74 1.38
CA LEU A 3 -1.75 -10.36 1.08
C LEU A 3 -0.24 -10.13 1.12
N LEU A 4 0.21 -9.22 0.25
CA LEU A 4 1.59 -8.76 0.22
C LEU A 4 1.66 -7.38 0.89
N ILE A 5 2.67 -7.16 1.73
CA ILE A 5 2.89 -5.87 2.40
C ILE A 5 4.22 -5.32 1.91
N PHE A 6 4.18 -4.19 1.20
CA PHE A 6 5.39 -3.50 0.74
C PHE A 6 5.84 -2.48 1.78
N ILE A 7 7.11 -2.56 2.17
CA ILE A 7 7.77 -1.59 3.05
C ILE A 7 9.05 -1.08 2.39
N THR A 8 9.44 0.15 2.73
CA THR A 8 10.73 0.70 2.29
C THR A 8 11.87 0.14 3.13
N PRO A 9 13.11 0.16 2.63
CA PRO A 9 14.26 -0.34 3.41
C PRO A 9 14.48 0.40 4.73
N LYS A 10 14.18 1.71 4.76
CA LYS A 10 14.26 2.54 5.96
C LYS A 10 13.10 3.51 6.01
N GLU A 11 12.77 3.97 7.21
CA GLU A 11 11.80 5.05 7.42
C GLU A 11 10.37 4.72 6.96
N PHE A 12 9.99 3.43 6.89
CA PHE A 12 8.59 3.08 6.78
C PHE A 12 7.89 3.39 8.12
N ARG A 13 6.59 3.63 8.08
CA ARG A 13 5.84 3.93 9.30
C ARG A 13 5.53 2.66 10.08
N ASP A 14 6.13 2.54 11.26
CA ASP A 14 5.96 1.38 12.14
C ASP A 14 4.49 1.13 12.49
N GLU A 15 3.74 2.21 12.79
CA GLU A 15 2.34 2.11 13.18
C GLU A 15 1.48 1.51 12.08
N SER A 16 1.76 1.85 10.83
CA SER A 16 1.01 1.30 9.69
C SER A 16 1.21 -0.19 9.55
N VAL A 17 2.45 -0.66 9.61
CA VAL A 17 2.75 -2.09 9.51
C VAL A 17 2.10 -2.85 10.67
N ALA A 18 2.25 -2.33 11.88
CA ALA A 18 1.70 -2.97 13.08
C ALA A 18 0.18 -3.13 12.98
N ARG A 19 -0.54 -2.10 12.51
CA ARG A 19 -2.00 -2.15 12.37
C ARG A 19 -2.43 -3.16 11.31
N PHE A 20 -1.79 -3.16 10.14
CA PHE A 20 -2.10 -4.16 9.12
C PHE A 20 -1.85 -5.58 9.62
N LYS A 21 -0.69 -5.83 10.22
CA LYS A 21 -0.37 -7.17 10.71
C LYS A 21 -1.34 -7.60 11.82
N LEU A 22 -1.72 -6.70 12.70
CA LEU A 22 -2.68 -7.01 13.76
C LEU A 22 -4.00 -7.54 13.20
N PHE A 23 -4.56 -6.85 12.18
CA PHE A 23 -5.82 -7.28 11.57
C PHE A 23 -5.65 -8.56 10.75
N LEU A 24 -4.60 -8.64 9.96
CA LEU A 24 -4.39 -9.80 9.09
C LEU A 24 -4.13 -11.08 9.91
N ASP A 25 -3.31 -10.98 10.94
CA ASP A 25 -3.00 -12.13 11.80
C ASP A 25 -4.22 -12.54 12.62
N ARG A 26 -4.98 -11.58 13.11
CA ARG A 26 -6.21 -11.83 13.89
C ARG A 26 -7.25 -12.64 13.08
N TRP A 27 -7.34 -12.37 11.78
CA TRP A 27 -8.30 -13.03 10.90
C TRP A 27 -7.67 -14.17 10.10
N ASN A 28 -6.47 -14.61 10.47
CA ASN A 28 -5.74 -15.69 9.82
C ASN A 28 -5.53 -15.46 8.31
N VAL A 29 -5.31 -14.22 7.91
CA VAL A 29 -4.97 -13.88 6.54
C VAL A 29 -3.46 -14.02 6.39
N GLU A 30 -3.02 -14.93 5.54
CA GLU A 30 -1.59 -15.08 5.25
C GLU A 30 -1.05 -13.79 4.66
N ASN A 31 0.12 -13.35 5.15
CA ASN A 31 0.74 -12.12 4.66
C ASN A 31 2.25 -12.29 4.56
N LYS A 32 2.82 -11.68 3.55
CA LYS A 32 4.26 -11.68 3.30
C LYS A 32 4.75 -10.25 3.16
N ILE A 33 5.95 -9.97 3.62
CA ILE A 33 6.58 -8.67 3.49
C ILE A 33 7.52 -8.68 2.28
N THR A 34 7.47 -7.61 1.50
CA THR A 34 8.37 -7.39 0.37
C THR A 34 8.99 -6.00 0.44
N SER A 35 10.17 -5.84 -0.15
CA SER A 35 10.88 -4.58 -0.27
C SER A 35 11.84 -4.62 -1.46
N TYR A 36 12.71 -3.63 -1.59
CA TYR A 36 13.74 -3.56 -2.63
C TYR A 36 14.58 -4.83 -2.72
N SER A 37 14.89 -5.42 -1.55
CA SER A 37 15.70 -6.62 -1.45
C SER A 37 15.22 -7.42 -0.25
N LYS A 38 15.92 -8.52 0.06
CA LYS A 38 15.63 -9.31 1.26
C LYS A 38 16.44 -8.87 2.48
N LYS A 39 17.14 -7.74 2.38
CA LYS A 39 17.87 -7.18 3.52
C LYS A 39 16.90 -6.63 4.55
N GLU A 40 17.33 -6.68 5.81
CA GLU A 40 16.59 -6.16 6.95
C GLU A 40 16.16 -4.71 6.74
N CYS A 41 14.89 -4.42 7.02
CA CYS A 41 14.31 -3.08 6.90
C CYS A 41 14.03 -2.52 8.28
N THR A 42 14.24 -1.21 8.46
CA THR A 42 14.04 -0.51 9.74
C THR A 42 13.04 0.63 9.59
N GLY A 43 12.02 0.65 10.44
CA GLY A 43 11.00 1.67 10.44
C GLY A 43 11.38 2.93 11.20
N ASN A 44 10.46 3.90 11.18
CA ASN A 44 10.70 5.24 11.75
C ASN A 44 10.88 5.24 13.28
N HIS A 45 10.38 4.24 13.98
CA HIS A 45 10.52 4.10 15.43
C HIS A 45 11.29 2.82 15.81
N GLY A 46 12.09 2.30 14.89
CA GLY A 46 13.00 1.20 15.15
C GLY A 46 12.45 -0.20 14.95
N ALA A 47 11.22 -0.36 14.45
CA ALA A 47 10.71 -1.69 14.11
C ALA A 47 11.56 -2.29 13.00
N VAL A 48 11.85 -3.60 13.11
CA VAL A 48 12.69 -4.31 12.17
C VAL A 48 11.91 -5.46 11.55
N TYR A 49 11.93 -5.51 10.21
CA TYR A 49 11.35 -6.63 9.47
C TYR A 49 12.33 -7.09 8.40
N THR A 50 12.44 -8.41 8.24
CA THR A 50 13.20 -8.97 7.13
C THR A 50 12.20 -9.39 6.05
N PRO A 51 12.29 -8.83 4.83
CA PRO A 51 11.37 -9.21 3.76
C PRO A 51 11.41 -10.70 3.45
N ASP A 52 10.25 -11.27 3.21
CA ASP A 52 10.11 -12.67 2.81
C ASP A 52 10.50 -12.87 1.36
N ILE A 53 10.29 -11.86 0.52
CA ILE A 53 10.53 -11.93 -0.91
C ILE A 53 10.93 -10.56 -1.45
N ASN A 54 11.86 -10.56 -2.39
CA ASN A 54 12.26 -9.37 -3.16
C ASN A 54 11.11 -8.99 -4.11
N THR A 55 10.75 -7.71 -4.15
CA THR A 55 9.65 -7.22 -4.98
C THR A 55 9.80 -7.61 -6.46
N GLY A 56 11.03 -7.61 -6.98
CA GLY A 56 11.27 -8.00 -8.36
C GLY A 56 10.99 -9.47 -8.67
N LYS A 57 10.79 -10.31 -7.65
CA LYS A 57 10.50 -11.74 -7.80
C LYS A 57 9.05 -12.10 -7.48
N VAL A 58 8.21 -11.09 -7.17
CA VAL A 58 6.81 -11.32 -6.84
C VAL A 58 5.99 -11.53 -8.11
N SER A 59 5.11 -12.55 -8.09
CA SER A 59 4.06 -12.70 -9.09
C SER A 59 2.72 -12.31 -8.47
N ALA A 60 1.97 -11.45 -9.16
CA ALA A 60 0.64 -11.05 -8.72
C ALA A 60 -0.34 -12.23 -8.67
N ASP A 61 -0.05 -13.32 -9.36
CA ASP A 61 -0.89 -14.53 -9.33
C ASP A 61 -0.88 -15.18 -7.94
N ASP A 62 0.17 -15.00 -7.17
CA ASP A 62 0.35 -15.66 -5.87
C ASP A 62 -0.33 -14.93 -4.72
N TYR A 63 -0.90 -13.74 -4.97
CA TYR A 63 -1.47 -12.88 -3.91
C TYR A 63 -2.86 -12.39 -4.29
N ASP A 64 -3.68 -12.14 -3.29
CA ASP A 64 -5.03 -11.60 -3.47
C ASP A 64 -5.08 -10.07 -3.38
N GLY A 65 -4.02 -9.45 -2.89
CA GLY A 65 -3.91 -8.02 -2.79
C GLY A 65 -2.54 -7.58 -2.30
N ILE A 66 -2.32 -6.27 -2.34
CA ILE A 66 -1.07 -5.65 -1.88
C ILE A 66 -1.39 -4.43 -1.02
N VAL A 67 -0.63 -4.26 0.05
CA VAL A 67 -0.67 -3.11 0.94
C VAL A 67 0.63 -2.32 0.76
N LEU A 68 0.51 -1.01 0.56
CA LEU A 68 1.64 -0.11 0.42
C LEU A 68 1.74 0.75 1.67
N VAL A 69 2.81 0.56 2.42
CA VAL A 69 3.04 1.26 3.69
C VAL A 69 3.69 2.62 3.43
N ASP A 70 3.18 3.64 4.10
CA ASP A 70 3.68 5.01 4.02
C ASP A 70 4.97 5.21 4.84
N GLY A 71 5.49 6.42 4.77
CA GLY A 71 6.65 6.87 5.53
C GLY A 71 7.59 7.72 4.70
N LYS A 72 8.62 8.27 5.34
CA LYS A 72 9.62 9.11 4.66
C LYS A 72 10.40 8.32 3.61
N GLY A 73 10.49 6.99 3.76
CA GLY A 73 11.18 6.13 2.81
C GLY A 73 10.57 6.15 1.42
N ILE A 74 9.27 6.41 1.28
CA ILE A 74 8.62 6.54 -0.02
C ILE A 74 9.31 7.60 -0.87
N GLU A 75 9.62 8.76 -0.29
CA GLU A 75 10.33 9.84 -1.00
C GLU A 75 11.83 9.60 -1.06
N SER A 76 12.44 9.18 0.05
CA SER A 76 13.89 8.96 0.13
C SER A 76 14.40 7.97 -0.91
N TYR A 77 13.63 6.91 -1.17
CA TYR A 77 13.97 5.89 -2.15
C TYR A 77 13.25 6.08 -3.47
N LYS A 78 12.46 7.13 -3.61
CA LYS A 78 11.65 7.40 -4.81
C LYS A 78 10.90 6.15 -5.26
N ILE A 79 10.16 5.55 -4.33
CA ILE A 79 9.46 4.28 -4.55
C ILE A 79 8.48 4.36 -5.73
N TYR A 80 7.91 5.53 -5.98
CA TYR A 80 7.04 5.77 -7.11
C TYR A 80 7.76 5.73 -8.47
N GLU A 81 9.08 5.53 -8.47
CA GLU A 81 9.88 5.28 -9.67
C GLU A 81 10.45 3.85 -9.69
N PHE A 82 10.17 3.05 -8.68
CA PHE A 82 10.66 1.68 -8.57
C PHE A 82 9.86 0.76 -9.49
N ARG A 83 10.44 0.44 -10.64
CA ARG A 83 9.78 -0.27 -11.73
C ARG A 83 9.11 -1.58 -11.30
N PRO A 84 9.77 -2.49 -10.55
CA PRO A 84 9.10 -3.73 -10.14
C PRO A 84 7.81 -3.50 -9.38
N LEU A 85 7.73 -2.46 -8.56
CA LEU A 85 6.51 -2.14 -7.81
C LEU A 85 5.45 -1.54 -8.72
N LEU A 86 5.83 -0.67 -9.66
CA LEU A 86 4.90 -0.12 -10.65
C LEU A 86 4.31 -1.23 -11.51
N ASP A 87 5.12 -2.18 -11.93
CA ASP A 87 4.65 -3.34 -12.70
C ASP A 87 3.67 -4.19 -11.89
N LEU A 88 3.89 -4.34 -10.58
CA LEU A 88 2.93 -5.02 -9.71
C LEU A 88 1.62 -4.26 -9.61
N MET A 89 1.65 -2.92 -9.54
CA MET A 89 0.42 -2.12 -9.53
C MET A 89 -0.42 -2.41 -10.77
N LEU A 90 0.21 -2.44 -11.93
CA LEU A 90 -0.49 -2.74 -13.18
C LEU A 90 -1.04 -4.17 -13.19
N ALA A 91 -0.27 -5.14 -12.71
CA ALA A 91 -0.69 -6.54 -12.66
C ALA A 91 -1.85 -6.78 -11.69
N PHE A 92 -1.77 -6.23 -10.48
CA PHE A 92 -2.85 -6.34 -9.50
C PHE A 92 -4.12 -5.65 -10.01
N ASN A 93 -3.97 -4.47 -10.61
CA ASN A 93 -5.10 -3.71 -11.13
C ASN A 93 -5.78 -4.44 -12.31
N ALA A 94 -5.01 -5.02 -13.21
CA ALA A 94 -5.56 -5.78 -14.35
C ALA A 94 -6.38 -6.99 -13.89
N LYS A 95 -6.03 -7.57 -12.76
CA LYS A 95 -6.75 -8.71 -12.17
C LYS A 95 -7.83 -8.27 -11.17
N LYS A 96 -8.04 -6.97 -11.01
CA LYS A 96 -8.99 -6.37 -10.06
C LYS A 96 -8.75 -6.83 -8.62
N LYS A 97 -7.50 -7.10 -8.29
CA LYS A 97 -7.09 -7.46 -6.93
C LYS A 97 -6.91 -6.20 -6.08
N ALA A 98 -7.09 -6.32 -4.78
CA ALA A 98 -7.05 -5.19 -3.87
C ALA A 98 -5.67 -4.52 -3.84
N ILE A 99 -5.67 -3.20 -3.96
CA ILE A 99 -4.49 -2.35 -3.76
C ILE A 99 -4.84 -1.36 -2.65
N ILE A 100 -4.12 -1.42 -1.54
CA ILE A 100 -4.37 -0.57 -0.38
C ILE A 100 -3.15 0.32 -0.18
N ALA A 101 -3.32 1.63 -0.30
CA ALA A 101 -2.23 2.59 -0.18
C ALA A 101 -2.50 3.57 0.96
N VAL A 102 -1.51 3.77 1.82
CA VAL A 102 -1.61 4.65 2.99
C VAL A 102 -0.76 5.89 2.77
N GLY A 103 -1.32 7.06 3.07
CA GLY A 103 -0.59 8.34 3.10
C GLY A 103 0.17 8.60 1.80
N ASN A 104 1.45 8.92 1.91
CA ASN A 104 2.27 9.23 0.75
C ASN A 104 2.56 8.02 -0.15
N ALA A 105 2.23 6.80 0.28
CA ALA A 105 2.36 5.62 -0.59
C ALA A 105 1.37 5.66 -1.77
N VAL A 106 0.37 6.50 -1.71
CA VAL A 106 -0.56 6.78 -2.81
C VAL A 106 0.18 7.27 -4.07
N LYS A 107 1.38 7.83 -3.91
CA LYS A 107 2.23 8.21 -5.04
C LYS A 107 2.51 7.04 -6.00
N VAL A 108 2.54 5.82 -5.47
CA VAL A 108 2.85 4.63 -6.28
C VAL A 108 1.73 4.31 -7.28
N PRO A 109 0.46 4.09 -6.85
CA PRO A 109 -0.60 3.89 -7.82
C PRO A 109 -0.84 5.10 -8.73
N ALA A 110 -0.56 6.33 -8.26
CA ALA A 110 -0.64 7.52 -9.11
C ALA A 110 0.34 7.42 -10.28
N ARG A 111 1.61 7.14 -10.00
CA ARG A 111 2.64 7.00 -11.03
C ARG A 111 2.42 5.79 -11.94
N ALA A 112 1.70 4.79 -11.47
CA ALA A 112 1.32 3.63 -12.29
C ALA A 112 0.11 3.91 -13.20
N ASN A 113 -0.43 5.13 -13.17
CA ASN A 113 -1.58 5.56 -13.99
C ASN A 113 -2.86 4.74 -13.76
N ILE A 114 -3.12 4.33 -12.52
CA ILE A 114 -4.32 3.55 -12.19
C ILE A 114 -5.32 4.31 -11.32
N ILE A 115 -5.15 5.63 -11.18
CA ILE A 115 -6.02 6.46 -10.32
C ILE A 115 -6.95 7.40 -11.10
N LYS A 116 -6.93 7.37 -12.42
CA LYS A 116 -7.69 8.32 -13.24
C LYS A 116 -9.17 8.29 -12.90
N ASN A 117 -9.72 9.48 -12.63
CA ASN A 117 -11.13 9.71 -12.27
C ASN A 117 -11.58 8.99 -10.99
N LYS A 118 -10.64 8.53 -10.16
CA LYS A 118 -10.96 7.91 -8.88
C LYS A 118 -10.77 8.90 -7.74
N LYS A 119 -11.63 8.82 -6.73
CA LYS A 119 -11.47 9.59 -5.50
C LYS A 119 -10.36 8.99 -4.68
N ILE A 120 -9.41 9.82 -4.24
CA ILE A 120 -8.20 9.40 -3.56
C ILE A 120 -8.10 10.13 -2.22
N ALA A 121 -8.07 9.37 -1.13
CA ALA A 121 -7.85 9.93 0.21
C ALA A 121 -6.36 10.26 0.37
N VAL A 122 -6.06 11.50 0.65
CA VAL A 122 -4.69 11.98 0.79
C VAL A 122 -4.67 13.25 1.65
N ASN A 123 -3.63 13.44 2.46
CA ASN A 123 -3.59 14.55 3.40
C ASN A 123 -2.36 15.47 3.29
N ASP A 124 -1.34 15.12 2.52
CA ASP A 124 -0.18 15.99 2.34
C ASP A 124 -0.19 16.66 0.96
N GLU A 125 0.28 17.91 0.91
CA GLU A 125 0.19 18.73 -0.31
C GLU A 125 0.97 18.16 -1.48
N GLU A 126 2.13 17.58 -1.22
CA GLU A 126 2.97 17.03 -2.28
C GLU A 126 2.27 15.85 -2.96
N THR A 127 1.69 14.94 -2.18
CA THR A 127 0.94 13.80 -2.72
C THR A 127 -0.33 14.26 -3.44
N LYS A 128 -1.03 15.28 -2.90
CA LYS A 128 -2.20 15.87 -3.57
C LYS A 128 -1.85 16.35 -4.98
N ARG A 129 -0.74 17.05 -5.13
CA ARG A 129 -0.28 17.55 -6.44
C ARG A 129 -0.04 16.42 -7.42
N LEU A 130 0.60 15.35 -6.95
CA LEU A 130 0.87 14.19 -7.78
C LEU A 130 -0.42 13.48 -8.20
N VAL A 131 -1.37 13.33 -7.27
CA VAL A 131 -2.68 12.75 -7.56
C VAL A 131 -3.39 13.56 -8.65
N GLN A 132 -3.40 14.89 -8.53
CA GLN A 132 -4.01 15.77 -9.53
C GLN A 132 -3.30 15.68 -10.88
N LEU A 133 -1.98 15.59 -10.88
CA LEU A 133 -1.18 15.47 -12.10
C LEU A 133 -1.55 14.20 -12.89
N PHE A 134 -1.87 13.13 -12.19
CA PHE A 134 -2.27 11.85 -12.81
C PHE A 134 -3.78 11.66 -12.86
N HIS A 135 -4.53 12.77 -12.81
CA HIS A 135 -5.98 12.82 -13.04
C HIS A 135 -6.83 12.10 -11.99
N GLY A 136 -6.30 11.89 -10.78
CA GLY A 136 -7.09 11.48 -9.65
C GLY A 136 -7.88 12.65 -9.07
N ILE A 137 -8.91 12.35 -8.30
CA ILE A 137 -9.75 13.36 -7.63
C ILE A 137 -9.36 13.36 -6.15
N VAL A 138 -8.77 14.45 -5.69
CA VAL A 138 -8.39 14.59 -4.28
C VAL A 138 -9.65 14.63 -3.41
N SER A 139 -9.72 13.73 -2.43
CA SER A 139 -10.80 13.67 -1.45
C SER A 139 -10.28 14.14 -0.09
N GLU A 140 -11.14 14.77 0.69
CA GLU A 140 -10.84 15.14 2.07
C GLU A 140 -11.31 14.09 3.08
N GLN A 141 -11.90 12.99 2.61
CA GLN A 141 -12.26 11.88 3.46
C GLN A 141 -11.01 11.12 3.91
N GLY A 142 -11.06 10.50 5.08
CA GLY A 142 -9.94 9.71 5.58
C GLY A 142 -9.72 8.41 4.83
N VAL A 143 -10.76 7.91 4.16
CA VAL A 143 -10.74 6.66 3.39
C VAL A 143 -11.54 6.85 2.12
N GLU A 144 -11.01 6.34 1.01
CA GLU A 144 -11.77 6.22 -0.24
C GLU A 144 -11.59 4.81 -0.79
N ILE A 145 -12.70 4.22 -1.20
CA ILE A 145 -12.72 2.91 -1.86
C ILE A 145 -13.24 3.13 -3.27
N ALA A 146 -12.37 2.97 -4.25
CA ALA A 146 -12.68 3.17 -5.66
C ALA A 146 -12.36 1.86 -6.40
N ASP A 147 -13.37 1.04 -6.63
CA ASP A 147 -13.23 -0.30 -7.19
C ASP A 147 -12.29 -1.15 -6.32
N ASN A 148 -11.17 -1.62 -6.87
CA ASN A 148 -10.17 -2.41 -6.15
C ASN A 148 -9.10 -1.57 -5.45
N LEU A 149 -9.13 -0.25 -5.62
CA LEU A 149 -8.15 0.65 -5.01
C LEU A 149 -8.73 1.26 -3.74
N VAL A 150 -8.06 1.01 -2.62
CA VAL A 150 -8.39 1.59 -1.32
C VAL A 150 -7.28 2.56 -0.94
N THR A 151 -7.63 3.81 -0.67
CA THR A 151 -6.68 4.80 -0.21
C THR A 151 -7.06 5.30 1.17
N VAL A 152 -6.06 5.46 2.01
CA VAL A 152 -6.21 5.81 3.42
C VAL A 152 -5.32 7.02 3.69
N SER A 153 -5.87 8.11 4.20
CA SER A 153 -5.12 9.36 4.36
C SER A 153 -3.97 9.25 5.36
N SER A 154 -4.13 8.42 6.40
CA SER A 154 -3.09 8.19 7.40
C SER A 154 -3.32 6.84 8.11
N TYR A 155 -2.32 6.40 8.87
CA TYR A 155 -2.40 5.14 9.62
C TYR A 155 -3.56 5.10 10.63
N ILE A 156 -4.04 6.27 11.07
CA ILE A 156 -5.15 6.36 12.02
C ILE A 156 -6.42 5.75 11.45
N GLU A 157 -6.60 5.82 10.13
CA GLU A 157 -7.81 5.32 9.45
C GLU A 157 -7.74 3.82 9.13
N ILE A 158 -6.61 3.15 9.34
CA ILE A 158 -6.45 1.73 8.99
C ILE A 158 -7.46 0.87 9.76
N ASP A 159 -7.61 1.11 11.04
CA ASP A 159 -8.51 0.31 11.89
C ASP A 159 -9.96 0.37 11.42
N SER A 160 -10.39 1.52 10.87
CA SER A 160 -11.77 1.69 10.41
C SER A 160 -12.03 1.04 9.05
N VAL A 161 -11.00 0.93 8.20
CA VAL A 161 -11.17 0.41 6.83
C VAL A 161 -10.91 -1.10 6.74
N MET A 162 -10.09 -1.66 7.61
CA MET A 162 -9.72 -3.07 7.51
C MET A 162 -10.91 -4.04 7.59
N PRO A 163 -11.90 -3.85 8.48
CA PRO A 163 -13.08 -4.72 8.45
C PRO A 163 -13.80 -4.72 7.10
N GLN A 164 -13.93 -3.57 6.45
CA GLN A 164 -14.56 -3.48 5.14
C GLN A 164 -13.75 -4.21 4.07
N ILE A 165 -12.43 -4.08 4.11
CA ILE A 165 -11.55 -4.77 3.16
C ILE A 165 -11.65 -6.28 3.34
N LEU A 166 -11.54 -6.77 4.58
CA LEU A 166 -11.61 -8.19 4.87
C LEU A 166 -12.97 -8.78 4.51
N GLN A 167 -14.04 -8.02 4.73
CA GLN A 167 -15.38 -8.45 4.35
C GLN A 167 -15.52 -8.55 2.83
N SER A 168 -15.02 -7.57 2.09
CA SER A 168 -15.07 -7.58 0.62
C SER A 168 -14.25 -8.72 0.02
N MET A 169 -13.23 -9.19 0.75
CA MET A 169 -12.40 -10.32 0.35
C MET A 169 -12.95 -11.68 0.82
N GLY A 170 -14.10 -11.68 1.49
CA GLY A 170 -14.73 -12.92 1.93
C GLY A 170 -14.13 -13.53 3.20
N VAL A 171 -13.34 -12.77 3.96
CA VAL A 171 -12.69 -13.26 5.19
C VAL A 171 -13.60 -13.13 6.40
N MET A 172 -14.48 -12.13 6.40
CA MET A 172 -15.40 -11.85 7.50
C MET A 172 -16.85 -12.05 7.08
#